data_fb36c14db00a9eac810cb13c466c457d
#
_entry.id   fb36c14db00a9eac810cb13c466c457d
#
_cell.length_a   1.000
_cell.length_b   1.000
_cell.length_c   1.000
_cell.angle_alpha   90.00
_cell.angle_beta   90.00
_cell.angle_gamma   90.00
#
_symmetry.space_group_name_H-M   'P 1'
#
loop_
_entity.id
_entity.type
_entity.pdbx_description
1 polymer ?
#
loop_
_entity_poly.entity_id
_entity_poly.type
_entity_poly.pdbx_seq_one_letter_code
_entity_poly.pdbx_strand_id
1 'polypeptide(L)'
;ASIFPFDVAGVSVIDAEGQGNLERMGQFFKTIEIPAFAFFDRKQRLQAEIDTLTATYEIAKEFSYPGAEAMLTAEVPLDRQWQFLQTLREEDQDGHYGIPATRPNDDQLREHSLRLLKGLKGAGGAARLLDLCTADELPPSIQSFLRAVYERFPKPQRRQVALAEAAEASSDQAPSVSDAVA
;
A
#
# COMPACT_ATOMS: atom_id res chain seq x y z
N ALA A 1 7.30 -8.08 14.30
CA ALA A 1 7.42 -6.62 14.35
C ALA A 1 6.02 -6.05 14.21
N SER A 2 5.59 -5.23 15.17
CA SER A 2 4.28 -4.56 15.09
C SER A 2 4.34 -3.59 13.91
N ILE A 3 3.51 -3.82 12.89
CA ILE A 3 3.32 -2.89 11.78
C ILE A 3 2.31 -1.85 12.28
N PHE A 4 2.75 -0.60 12.40
CA PHE A 4 1.83 0.50 12.69
C PHE A 4 1.13 0.94 11.40
N PRO A 5 -0.15 1.31 11.42
CA PRO A 5 -0.80 1.95 10.30
C PRO A 5 -0.06 3.20 9.84
N PHE A 6 -0.07 3.51 8.55
CA PHE A 6 0.66 4.65 7.99
C PHE A 6 0.22 6.00 8.59
N ASP A 7 -1.07 6.17 8.83
CA ASP A 7 -1.64 7.35 9.49
C ASP A 7 -1.07 7.57 10.90
N VAL A 8 -0.94 6.50 11.69
CA VAL A 8 -0.31 6.55 13.03
C VAL A 8 1.18 6.87 12.94
N ALA A 9 1.85 6.43 11.87
CA ALA A 9 3.26 6.75 11.61
C ALA A 9 3.47 8.15 11.02
N GLY A 10 2.39 8.89 10.72
CA GLY A 10 2.46 10.19 10.05
C GLY A 10 2.88 10.08 8.57
N VAL A 11 2.60 8.93 7.93
CA VAL A 11 2.93 8.67 6.52
C VAL A 11 1.68 8.83 5.68
N SER A 12 1.77 9.66 4.64
CA SER A 12 0.73 9.80 3.63
C SER A 12 1.13 9.12 2.33
N VAL A 13 0.20 8.42 1.70
CA VAL A 13 0.37 7.84 0.37
C VAL A 13 -0.22 8.78 -0.66
N ILE A 14 0.57 9.14 -1.67
CA ILE A 14 0.19 10.07 -2.72
C ILE A 14 0.35 9.38 -4.07
N ASP A 15 -0.70 9.40 -4.90
CA ASP A 15 -0.59 9.00 -6.30
C ASP A 15 0.15 10.09 -7.08
N ALA A 16 1.24 9.71 -7.71
CA ALA A 16 2.03 10.64 -8.55
C ALA A 16 1.34 10.95 -9.90
N GLU A 17 0.19 10.34 -10.19
CA GLU A 17 -0.51 10.50 -11.48
C GLU A 17 0.38 10.24 -12.71
N GLY A 18 1.32 9.33 -12.55
CA GLY A 18 2.26 8.90 -13.57
C GLY A 18 3.70 9.30 -13.28
N GLN A 19 4.61 8.56 -13.90
CA GLN A 19 6.04 8.65 -13.63
C GLN A 19 6.68 9.99 -14.02
N GLY A 20 6.11 10.73 -14.98
CA GLY A 20 6.60 12.05 -15.37
C GLY A 20 6.53 13.09 -14.26
N ASN A 21 5.72 12.85 -13.24
CA ASN A 21 5.61 13.75 -12.09
C ASN A 21 6.59 13.40 -10.94
N LEU A 22 7.21 12.23 -10.96
CA LEU A 22 8.06 11.77 -9.84
C LEU A 22 9.20 12.75 -9.55
N GLU A 23 9.92 13.21 -10.57
CA GLU A 23 11.02 14.13 -10.36
C GLU A 23 10.56 15.44 -9.72
N ARG A 24 9.49 16.03 -10.27
CA ARG A 24 8.93 17.30 -9.76
C ARG A 24 8.41 17.15 -8.33
N MET A 25 7.74 16.05 -8.01
CA MET A 25 7.26 15.78 -6.65
C MET A 25 8.41 15.56 -5.68
N GLY A 26 9.43 14.80 -6.07
CA GLY A 26 10.61 14.59 -5.25
C GLY A 26 11.33 15.90 -4.94
N GLN A 27 11.53 16.76 -5.93
CA GLN A 27 12.12 18.09 -5.74
C GLN A 27 11.26 18.97 -4.82
N PHE A 28 9.94 18.94 -4.97
CA PHE A 28 9.04 19.69 -4.11
C PHE A 28 9.17 19.24 -2.64
N PHE A 29 9.06 17.95 -2.34
CA PHE A 29 9.18 17.44 -0.97
C PHE A 29 10.57 17.71 -0.38
N LYS A 30 11.61 17.58 -1.17
CA LYS A 30 12.98 17.91 -0.75
C LYS A 30 13.12 19.39 -0.38
N THR A 31 12.50 20.31 -1.13
CA THR A 31 12.54 21.75 -0.88
C THR A 31 11.87 22.13 0.45
N ILE A 32 10.81 21.40 0.84
CA ILE A 32 10.10 21.64 2.10
C ILE A 32 10.56 20.70 3.23
N GLU A 33 11.70 20.01 3.03
CA GLU A 33 12.33 19.12 4.01
C GLU A 33 11.42 17.98 4.53
N ILE A 34 10.49 17.54 3.70
CA ILE A 34 9.65 16.36 4.01
C ILE A 34 10.28 15.13 3.37
N PRO A 35 10.64 14.10 4.18
CA PRO A 35 11.13 12.84 3.66
C PRO A 35 10.13 12.19 2.70
N ALA A 36 10.56 11.88 1.49
CA ALA A 36 9.71 11.27 0.47
C ALA A 36 10.28 9.94 0.01
N PHE A 37 9.39 9.01 -0.31
CA PHE A 37 9.69 7.65 -0.76
C PHE A 37 8.95 7.40 -2.06
N ALA A 38 9.62 6.83 -3.07
CA ALA A 38 9.03 6.55 -4.37
C ALA A 38 9.07 5.06 -4.69
N PHE A 39 7.93 4.52 -5.13
CA PHE A 39 7.79 3.16 -5.63
C PHE A 39 7.13 3.21 -7.02
N PHE A 40 7.83 2.72 -8.04
CA PHE A 40 7.42 2.92 -9.42
C PHE A 40 7.80 1.76 -10.33
N ASP A 41 7.11 1.64 -11.45
CA ASP A 41 7.28 0.58 -12.43
C ASP A 41 8.55 0.74 -13.28
N ARG A 42 9.03 -0.39 -13.79
CA ARG A 42 10.19 -0.46 -14.66
C ARG A 42 9.91 0.20 -16.00
N LYS A 43 10.75 1.18 -16.33
CA LYS A 43 10.84 1.79 -17.66
C LYS A 43 12.28 1.83 -18.15
N GLN A 44 12.44 2.00 -19.45
CA GLN A 44 13.75 2.36 -20.01
C GLN A 44 14.03 3.82 -19.63
N ARG A 45 14.82 4.03 -18.57
CA ARG A 45 15.28 5.34 -18.13
C ARG A 45 16.74 5.54 -18.46
N LEU A 46 17.11 6.79 -18.72
CA LEU A 46 18.51 7.18 -18.76
C LEU A 46 19.09 7.11 -17.33
N GLN A 47 20.37 6.79 -17.21
CA GLN A 47 21.05 6.75 -15.90
C GLN A 47 20.89 8.08 -15.15
N ALA A 48 20.97 9.21 -15.83
CA ALA A 48 20.77 10.54 -15.23
C ALA A 48 19.39 10.73 -14.57
N GLU A 49 18.32 10.13 -15.14
CA GLU A 49 16.97 10.17 -14.54
C GLU A 49 16.93 9.34 -13.26
N ILE A 50 17.57 8.17 -13.25
CA ILE A 50 17.68 7.32 -12.08
C ILE A 50 18.47 8.04 -10.98
N ASP A 51 19.59 8.66 -11.32
CA ASP A 51 20.42 9.41 -10.40
C ASP A 51 19.64 10.59 -9.79
N THR A 52 18.85 11.30 -10.59
CA THR A 52 17.99 12.39 -10.12
C THR A 52 16.94 11.88 -9.12
N LEU A 53 16.25 10.79 -9.41
CA LEU A 53 15.27 10.19 -8.49
C LEU A 53 15.94 9.75 -7.18
N THR A 54 17.09 9.10 -7.28
CA THR A 54 17.85 8.64 -6.10
C THR A 54 18.35 9.81 -5.24
N ALA A 55 18.64 10.95 -5.86
CA ALA A 55 19.10 12.15 -5.15
C ALA A 55 17.96 12.96 -4.50
N THR A 56 16.72 12.74 -4.94
CA THR A 56 15.54 13.50 -4.48
C THR A 56 14.69 12.78 -3.45
N TYR A 57 14.69 11.45 -3.48
CA TYR A 57 13.90 10.61 -2.57
C TYR A 57 14.82 9.94 -1.55
N GLU A 58 14.34 9.76 -0.31
CA GLU A 58 15.04 8.94 0.69
C GLU A 58 15.18 7.48 0.24
N ILE A 59 14.15 6.98 -0.45
CA ILE A 59 14.14 5.69 -1.13
C ILE A 59 13.41 5.88 -2.45
N ALA A 60 14.12 5.65 -3.56
CA ALA A 60 13.55 5.53 -4.89
C ALA A 60 13.68 4.08 -5.34
N LYS A 61 12.58 3.33 -5.37
CA LYS A 61 12.60 1.91 -5.71
C LYS A 61 11.78 1.61 -6.96
N GLU A 62 12.48 1.20 -8.01
CA GLU A 62 11.86 0.63 -9.20
C GLU A 62 11.58 -0.87 -8.96
N PHE A 63 10.35 -1.32 -9.25
CA PHE A 63 10.04 -2.75 -9.30
C PHE A 63 10.23 -3.31 -10.71
N SER A 64 10.47 -4.63 -10.80
CA SER A 64 10.98 -5.27 -12.04
C SER A 64 9.93 -5.47 -13.14
N TYR A 65 8.73 -4.90 -13.03
CA TYR A 65 7.62 -5.12 -13.95
C TYR A 65 7.22 -3.83 -14.70
N PRO A 66 6.66 -3.97 -15.93
CA PRO A 66 6.28 -2.81 -16.77
C PRO A 66 4.95 -2.15 -16.35
N GLY A 67 4.55 -2.28 -15.10
CA GLY A 67 3.34 -1.70 -14.53
C GLY A 67 2.90 -2.44 -13.28
N ALA A 68 2.11 -1.77 -12.44
CA ALA A 68 1.60 -2.33 -11.19
C ALA A 68 0.73 -3.59 -11.45
N GLU A 69 -0.08 -3.57 -12.52
CA GLU A 69 -0.92 -4.69 -12.90
C GLU A 69 -0.10 -5.95 -13.24
N ALA A 70 1.03 -5.77 -13.92
CA ALA A 70 1.94 -6.87 -14.24
C ALA A 70 2.65 -7.40 -13.00
N MET A 71 3.02 -6.53 -12.06
CA MET A 71 3.56 -6.94 -10.76
C MET A 71 2.53 -7.75 -9.97
N LEU A 72 1.30 -7.26 -9.86
CA LEU A 72 0.23 -7.93 -9.13
C LEU A 72 -0.05 -9.32 -9.67
N THR A 73 -0.16 -9.46 -11.00
CA THR A 73 -0.40 -10.78 -11.62
C THR A 73 0.78 -11.74 -11.49
N ALA A 74 2.00 -11.25 -11.37
CA ALA A 74 3.18 -12.08 -11.17
C ALA A 74 3.38 -12.51 -9.72
N GLU A 75 3.10 -11.62 -8.77
CA GLU A 75 3.48 -11.79 -7.37
C GLU A 75 2.33 -12.17 -6.43
N VAL A 76 1.06 -11.85 -6.77
CA VAL A 76 -0.10 -12.27 -5.97
C VAL A 76 -0.40 -13.77 -6.20
N PRO A 77 -0.70 -14.55 -5.16
CA PRO A 77 -1.04 -15.96 -5.28
C PRO A 77 -2.20 -16.20 -6.26
N LEU A 78 -2.09 -17.27 -7.06
CA LEU A 78 -3.10 -17.61 -8.08
C LEU A 78 -4.50 -17.86 -7.50
N ASP A 79 -4.59 -18.35 -6.27
CA ASP A 79 -5.87 -18.55 -5.61
C ASP A 79 -6.58 -17.22 -5.31
N ARG A 80 -5.82 -16.17 -4.96
CA ARG A 80 -6.37 -14.83 -4.78
C ARG A 80 -6.76 -14.19 -6.10
N GLN A 81 -5.98 -14.41 -7.15
CA GLN A 81 -6.35 -13.99 -8.50
C GLN A 81 -7.64 -14.68 -8.95
N TRP A 82 -7.78 -15.97 -8.70
CA TRP A 82 -9.02 -16.69 -9.04
C TRP A 82 -10.22 -16.17 -8.23
N GLN A 83 -10.05 -15.96 -6.93
CA GLN A 83 -11.10 -15.37 -6.09
C GLN A 83 -11.53 -13.99 -6.59
N PHE A 84 -10.57 -13.14 -6.98
CA PHE A 84 -10.84 -11.84 -7.60
C PHE A 84 -11.68 -11.97 -8.87
N LEU A 85 -11.33 -12.89 -9.77
CA LEU A 85 -12.12 -13.14 -10.98
C LEU A 85 -13.53 -13.63 -10.66
N GLN A 86 -13.69 -14.51 -9.67
CA GLN A 86 -15.01 -14.99 -9.25
C GLN A 86 -15.87 -13.83 -8.73
N THR A 87 -15.34 -12.95 -7.89
CA THR A 87 -16.07 -11.78 -7.39
C THR A 87 -16.51 -10.87 -8.54
N LEU A 88 -15.60 -10.58 -9.49
CA LEU A 88 -15.95 -9.81 -10.67
C LEU A 88 -17.01 -10.46 -11.54
N ARG A 89 -17.00 -11.78 -11.66
CA ARG A 89 -18.00 -12.53 -12.42
C ARG A 89 -19.37 -12.47 -11.77
N GLU A 90 -19.45 -12.51 -10.44
CA GLU A 90 -20.72 -12.39 -9.71
C GLU A 90 -21.37 -11.00 -9.90
N GLU A 91 -20.55 -9.97 -10.07
CA GLU A 91 -21.01 -8.61 -10.34
C GLU A 91 -21.37 -8.38 -11.83
N ASP A 92 -20.79 -9.16 -12.73
CA ASP A 92 -20.91 -9.03 -14.18
C ASP A 92 -22.14 -9.79 -14.71
N GLN A 93 -23.33 -9.25 -14.45
CA GLN A 93 -24.60 -9.89 -14.84
C GLN A 93 -24.72 -10.09 -16.35
N ASP A 94 -24.09 -9.23 -17.14
CA ASP A 94 -24.16 -9.23 -18.60
C ASP A 94 -23.01 -10.01 -19.26
N GLY A 95 -22.06 -10.53 -18.49
CA GLY A 95 -20.93 -11.31 -19.00
C GLY A 95 -19.88 -10.50 -19.80
N HIS A 96 -19.81 -9.18 -19.60
CA HIS A 96 -18.89 -8.28 -20.32
C HIS A 96 -17.41 -8.59 -20.07
N TYR A 97 -17.09 -9.11 -18.89
CA TYR A 97 -15.70 -9.40 -18.53
C TYR A 97 -15.18 -10.70 -19.15
N GLY A 98 -16.06 -11.55 -19.65
CA GLY A 98 -15.71 -12.82 -20.29
C GLY A 98 -14.90 -13.74 -19.36
N ILE A 99 -15.30 -13.80 -18.07
CA ILE A 99 -14.62 -14.60 -17.05
C ILE A 99 -15.12 -16.05 -17.16
N PRO A 100 -14.21 -17.05 -17.23
CA PRO A 100 -14.61 -18.45 -17.35
C PRO A 100 -15.37 -18.93 -16.11
N ALA A 101 -16.30 -19.90 -16.30
CA ALA A 101 -17.09 -20.48 -15.22
C ALA A 101 -16.27 -21.39 -14.29
N THR A 102 -15.23 -22.02 -14.84
CA THR A 102 -14.31 -22.89 -14.14
C THR A 102 -12.91 -22.30 -14.17
N ARG A 103 -12.12 -22.59 -13.14
CA ARG A 103 -10.74 -22.12 -13.06
C ARG A 103 -9.94 -22.60 -14.27
N PRO A 104 -9.37 -21.68 -15.06
CA PRO A 104 -8.49 -22.03 -16.17
C PRO A 104 -7.11 -22.49 -15.65
N ASN A 105 -6.22 -22.87 -16.56
CA ASN A 105 -4.82 -23.10 -16.19
C ASN A 105 -4.14 -21.80 -15.71
N ASP A 106 -2.99 -21.93 -15.07
CA ASP A 106 -2.31 -20.83 -14.41
C ASP A 106 -1.92 -19.67 -15.36
N ASP A 107 -1.51 -19.99 -16.59
CA ASP A 107 -1.13 -18.95 -17.57
C ASP A 107 -2.36 -18.16 -18.05
N GLN A 108 -3.44 -18.85 -18.35
CA GLN A 108 -4.72 -18.23 -18.72
C GLN A 108 -5.30 -17.41 -17.55
N LEU A 109 -5.15 -17.90 -16.32
CA LEU A 109 -5.60 -17.18 -15.13
C LEU A 109 -4.86 -15.86 -14.98
N ARG A 110 -3.53 -15.87 -15.13
CA ARG A 110 -2.71 -14.64 -15.11
C ARG A 110 -3.10 -13.68 -16.23
N GLU A 111 -3.33 -14.19 -17.43
CA GLU A 111 -3.75 -13.39 -18.58
C GLU A 111 -5.11 -12.71 -18.33
N HIS A 112 -6.11 -13.45 -17.83
CA HIS A 112 -7.41 -12.89 -17.46
C HIS A 112 -7.27 -11.82 -16.37
N SER A 113 -6.50 -12.10 -15.33
CA SER A 113 -6.25 -11.16 -14.24
C SER A 113 -5.60 -9.88 -14.74
N LEU A 114 -4.55 -9.99 -15.56
CA LEU A 114 -3.85 -8.83 -16.13
C LEU A 114 -4.78 -7.99 -17.01
N ARG A 115 -5.57 -8.62 -17.86
CA ARG A 115 -6.54 -7.94 -18.74
C ARG A 115 -7.56 -7.15 -17.93
N LEU A 116 -8.13 -7.77 -16.89
CA LEU A 116 -9.15 -7.12 -16.06
C LEU A 116 -8.56 -6.04 -15.16
N LEU A 117 -7.40 -6.24 -14.56
CA LEU A 117 -6.72 -5.19 -13.80
C LEU A 117 -6.42 -3.95 -14.65
N LYS A 118 -5.98 -4.13 -15.89
CA LYS A 118 -5.79 -3.02 -16.84
C LYS A 118 -7.10 -2.32 -17.19
N GLY A 119 -8.17 -3.08 -17.42
CA GLY A 119 -9.50 -2.53 -17.70
C GLY A 119 -10.12 -1.79 -16.53
N LEU A 120 -9.83 -2.21 -15.30
CA LEU A 120 -10.34 -1.65 -14.04
C LEU A 120 -9.37 -0.68 -13.37
N LYS A 121 -8.37 -0.17 -14.08
CA LYS A 121 -7.34 0.71 -13.52
C LYS A 121 -7.92 1.94 -12.79
N GLY A 122 -8.89 2.60 -13.38
CA GLY A 122 -9.61 3.74 -12.77
C GLY A 122 -10.70 3.35 -11.77
N ALA A 123 -11.07 2.07 -11.68
CA ALA A 123 -12.16 1.57 -10.84
C ALA A 123 -11.67 0.76 -9.63
N GLY A 124 -10.41 0.93 -9.24
CA GLY A 124 -9.86 0.31 -8.03
C GLY A 124 -9.58 -1.19 -8.15
N GLY A 125 -9.44 -1.76 -9.35
CA GLY A 125 -9.21 -3.19 -9.55
C GLY A 125 -8.01 -3.74 -8.77
N ALA A 126 -6.92 -2.99 -8.69
CA ALA A 126 -5.72 -3.36 -7.93
C ALA A 126 -6.01 -3.44 -6.41
N ALA A 127 -6.72 -2.47 -5.86
CA ALA A 127 -7.11 -2.46 -4.45
C ALA A 127 -8.01 -3.67 -4.13
N ARG A 128 -8.99 -3.94 -4.96
CA ARG A 128 -9.90 -5.09 -4.81
C ARG A 128 -9.16 -6.44 -4.80
N LEU A 129 -8.12 -6.60 -5.63
CA LEU A 129 -7.29 -7.81 -5.60
C LEU A 129 -6.48 -7.88 -4.31
N LEU A 130 -5.88 -6.77 -3.87
CA LEU A 130 -5.06 -6.74 -2.67
C LEU A 130 -5.87 -6.93 -1.39
N ASP A 131 -7.12 -6.48 -1.34
CA ASP A 131 -8.05 -6.69 -0.22
C ASP A 131 -8.36 -8.18 0.05
N LEU A 132 -8.18 -9.04 -0.95
CA LEU A 132 -8.32 -10.48 -0.79
C LEU A 132 -7.07 -11.16 -0.23
N CYS A 133 -5.94 -10.45 -0.17
CA CYS A 133 -4.66 -10.98 0.29
C CYS A 133 -4.51 -10.81 1.81
N THR A 134 -3.96 -11.83 2.46
CA THR A 134 -3.41 -11.67 3.80
C THR A 134 -2.09 -10.88 3.74
N ALA A 135 -1.58 -10.42 4.89
CA ALA A 135 -0.32 -9.68 4.94
C ALA A 135 0.87 -10.45 4.31
N ASP A 136 0.88 -11.78 4.46
CA ASP A 136 1.94 -12.64 3.90
C ASP A 136 1.76 -12.91 2.41
N GLU A 137 0.57 -12.69 1.87
CA GLU A 137 0.24 -12.87 0.45
C GLU A 137 0.38 -11.58 -0.38
N LEU A 138 0.65 -10.45 0.28
CA LEU A 138 0.95 -9.21 -0.44
C LEU A 138 2.19 -9.38 -1.33
N PRO A 139 2.25 -8.72 -2.49
CA PRO A 139 3.39 -8.79 -3.38
C PRO A 139 4.73 -8.56 -2.67
N PRO A 140 5.72 -9.46 -2.83
CA PRO A 140 7.05 -9.30 -2.24
C PRO A 140 7.72 -7.96 -2.56
N SER A 141 7.49 -7.42 -3.74
CA SER A 141 7.97 -6.08 -4.13
C SER A 141 7.40 -4.99 -3.23
N ILE A 142 6.10 -5.03 -2.95
CA ILE A 142 5.43 -4.10 -2.03
C ILE A 142 5.93 -4.31 -0.61
N GLN A 143 5.94 -5.54 -0.12
CA GLN A 143 6.41 -5.86 1.24
C GLN A 143 7.84 -5.36 1.48
N SER A 144 8.74 -5.59 0.51
CA SER A 144 10.13 -5.16 0.60
C SER A 144 10.27 -3.63 0.64
N PHE A 145 9.47 -2.91 -0.17
CA PHE A 145 9.44 -1.45 -0.15
C PHE A 145 8.91 -0.91 1.19
N LEU A 146 7.78 -1.42 1.66
CA LEU A 146 7.18 -1.01 2.93
C LEU A 146 8.12 -1.24 4.11
N ARG A 147 8.82 -2.38 4.16
CA ARG A 147 9.84 -2.64 5.20
C ARG A 147 10.95 -1.59 5.18
N ALA A 148 11.47 -1.27 4.00
CA ALA A 148 12.51 -0.26 3.86
C ALA A 148 12.04 1.14 4.31
N VAL A 149 10.78 1.50 4.01
CA VAL A 149 10.16 2.73 4.50
C VAL A 149 10.05 2.72 6.03
N TYR A 150 9.50 1.66 6.63
CA TYR A 150 9.35 1.57 8.09
C TYR A 150 10.67 1.57 8.85
N GLU A 151 11.76 1.07 8.26
CA GLU A 151 13.08 1.11 8.88
C GLU A 151 13.63 2.55 9.03
N ARG A 152 13.09 3.51 8.27
CA ARG A 152 13.47 4.93 8.35
C ARG A 152 12.75 5.67 9.47
N PHE A 153 11.64 5.14 9.99
CA PHE A 153 10.92 5.79 11.09
C PHE A 153 11.48 5.35 12.44
N PRO A 154 11.68 6.30 13.38
CA PRO A 154 12.04 5.94 14.74
C PRO A 154 10.92 5.07 15.32
N LYS A 155 11.28 3.90 15.86
CA LYS A 155 10.33 3.05 16.57
C LYS A 155 9.66 3.89 17.65
N PRO A 156 8.31 3.93 17.75
CA PRO A 156 7.64 4.67 18.81
C PRO A 156 8.22 4.20 20.15
N GLN A 157 8.79 5.14 20.89
CA GLN A 157 9.34 4.82 22.21
C GLN A 157 8.17 4.45 23.11
N ARG A 158 8.24 3.29 23.75
CA ARG A 158 7.22 2.77 24.70
C ARG A 158 6.77 3.78 25.79
N ARG A 159 7.49 4.88 25.96
CA ARG A 159 7.17 5.96 26.90
C ARG A 159 5.87 6.70 26.62
N GLN A 160 5.42 6.79 25.38
CA GLN A 160 4.18 7.53 25.06
C GLN A 160 2.91 6.71 25.39
N VAL A 161 2.98 5.39 25.29
CA VAL A 161 1.85 4.50 25.67
C VAL A 161 1.67 4.49 27.18
N ALA A 162 2.76 4.43 27.95
CA ALA A 162 2.70 4.47 29.41
C ALA A 162 2.18 5.80 29.98
N LEU A 163 2.39 6.93 29.29
CA LEU A 163 1.84 8.22 29.68
C LEU A 163 0.35 8.34 29.39
N ALA A 164 -0.14 7.73 28.31
CA ALA A 164 -1.56 7.68 27.98
C ALA A 164 -2.33 6.77 28.97
N GLU A 165 -1.80 5.60 29.27
CA GLU A 165 -2.38 4.68 30.27
C GLU A 165 -2.34 5.27 31.69
N ALA A 166 -1.30 6.02 32.06
CA ALA A 166 -1.24 6.71 33.35
C ALA A 166 -2.19 7.90 33.45
N ALA A 167 -2.48 8.57 32.35
CA ALA A 167 -3.46 9.67 32.30
C ALA A 167 -4.91 9.17 32.42
N GLU A 168 -5.22 8.02 31.80
CA GLU A 168 -6.54 7.39 31.93
C GLU A 168 -6.76 6.82 33.35
N ALA A 169 -5.76 6.21 33.96
CA ALA A 169 -5.85 5.70 35.32
C ALA A 169 -5.99 6.82 36.38
N SER A 170 -5.56 8.05 36.07
CA SER A 170 -5.65 9.18 37.02
C SER A 170 -6.99 9.90 36.97
N SER A 171 -7.81 9.66 35.94
CA SER A 171 -9.13 10.31 35.78
C SER A 171 -10.25 9.58 36.54
N ASP A 172 -10.02 8.37 37.04
CA ASP A 172 -11.05 7.53 37.69
C ASP A 172 -11.07 7.66 39.22
N GLN A 173 -10.24 8.54 39.80
CA GLN A 173 -10.26 8.88 41.24
C GLN A 173 -10.81 10.29 41.50
N ALA A 174 -12.06 10.51 41.18
CA ALA A 174 -12.80 11.66 41.72
C ALA A 174 -13.27 11.31 43.14
N PRO A 175 -12.92 12.10 44.20
CA PRO A 175 -13.41 11.84 45.55
C PRO A 175 -14.91 12.11 45.60
N SER A 176 -15.68 11.12 46.03
CA SER A 176 -17.08 11.27 46.40
C SER A 176 -17.17 12.22 47.62
N VAL A 177 -17.66 13.41 47.38
CA VAL A 177 -18.05 14.33 48.44
C VAL A 177 -19.33 13.77 49.06
N SER A 178 -19.18 13.13 50.24
CA SER A 178 -20.29 12.74 51.08
C SER A 178 -20.86 13.98 51.78
N ASP A 179 -22.13 14.27 51.51
CA ASP A 179 -22.94 15.22 52.28
C ASP A 179 -22.98 14.86 53.74
N ALA A 180 -22.55 15.75 54.60
CA ALA A 180 -22.87 15.77 56.00
C ALA A 180 -23.70 17.02 56.29
N VAL A 181 -25.03 16.81 56.32
CA VAL A 181 -25.98 17.75 56.91
C VAL A 181 -26.11 17.45 58.38
N ALA A 182 -25.91 18.43 59.21
CA ALA A 182 -26.48 18.55 60.54
C ALA A 182 -26.88 20.00 60.82
#